data_83dc1d415cd22eea8409c7cacc5badc1
#
_entry.id   83dc1d415cd22eea8409c7cacc5badc1
#
_cell.length_a   1.000
_cell.length_b   1.000
_cell.length_c   1.000
_cell.angle_alpha   90.00
_cell.angle_beta   90.00
_cell.angle_gamma   90.00
#
_symmetry.space_group_name_H-M   'P 1'
#
loop_
_entity.id
_entity.type
_entity.pdbx_description
1 polymer ?
#
loop_
_entity_poly.entity_id
_entity_poly.type
_entity_poly.pdbx_seq_one_letter_code
_entity_poly.pdbx_strand_id
1 'polypeptide(L)'
;QVGDKLSLVNMRDGKEQKLEAVLRRPPESLIHSHMYDKSPPYQIKGGLVFQELTRSYLEAFGKEWQSRAPLDLLDALNNPEDYEEGRKRLVFLSRVIRTPATIGYDQVNNKIVTEANGEKVTDMESLISALKEPRDGLHSIRIDDVPYVIYLDPEASDQVDRALLQRGLPALERL
;
A
#
# COMPACT_ATOMS: atom_id res chain seq x y z
N GLN A 1 -20.55 18.56 14.76
CA GLN A 1 -20.62 17.62 13.63
C GLN A 1 -19.77 18.13 12.46
N VAL A 2 -19.44 17.27 11.50
CA VAL A 2 -18.77 17.71 10.28
C VAL A 2 -19.62 18.77 9.59
N GLY A 3 -19.03 19.94 9.29
CA GLY A 3 -19.73 21.09 8.77
C GLY A 3 -20.05 22.18 9.81
N ASP A 4 -19.94 21.88 11.10
CA ASP A 4 -20.17 22.86 12.15
C ASP A 4 -19.07 23.94 12.14
N LYS A 5 -19.49 25.18 12.36
CA LYS A 5 -18.55 26.30 12.56
C LYS A 5 -18.10 26.35 14.01
N LEU A 6 -16.81 26.36 14.21
CA LEU A 6 -16.18 26.51 15.52
C LEU A 6 -15.60 27.92 15.61
N SER A 7 -16.02 28.67 16.65
CA SER A 7 -15.41 29.94 16.99
C SER A 7 -14.41 29.75 18.10
N LEU A 8 -13.16 30.06 17.84
CA LEU A 8 -12.06 29.99 18.79
C LEU A 8 -11.61 31.43 19.12
N VAL A 9 -11.39 31.70 20.40
CA VAL A 9 -10.74 32.93 20.85
C VAL A 9 -9.32 32.56 21.29
N ASN A 10 -8.34 33.11 20.61
CA ASN A 10 -6.94 32.96 20.93
C ASN A 10 -6.31 34.27 21.38
N MET A 11 -5.40 34.22 22.33
CA MET A 11 -4.57 35.34 22.76
C MET A 11 -3.21 35.27 22.10
N ARG A 12 -2.90 36.23 21.23
CA ARG A 12 -1.59 36.38 20.61
C ARG A 12 -1.05 37.79 20.82
N ASP A 13 0.12 37.94 21.35
CA ASP A 13 0.78 39.23 21.67
C ASP A 13 -0.11 40.16 22.54
N GLY A 14 -0.85 39.55 23.52
CA GLY A 14 -1.74 40.30 24.42
C GLY A 14 -3.04 40.77 23.79
N LYS A 15 -3.35 40.37 22.57
CA LYS A 15 -4.61 40.73 21.86
C LYS A 15 -5.45 39.47 21.62
N GLU A 16 -6.75 39.63 21.86
CA GLU A 16 -7.74 38.59 21.49
C GLU A 16 -7.89 38.54 19.96
N GLN A 17 -7.78 37.34 19.41
CA GLN A 17 -8.11 37.05 18.02
C GLN A 17 -9.23 36.02 17.96
N LYS A 18 -10.30 36.33 17.26
CA LYS A 18 -11.37 35.38 16.95
C LYS A 18 -11.02 34.66 15.65
N LEU A 19 -10.98 33.34 15.72
CA LEU A 19 -10.77 32.46 14.57
C LEU A 19 -12.04 31.66 14.35
N GLU A 20 -12.52 31.63 13.13
CA GLU A 20 -13.61 30.76 12.72
C GLU A 20 -13.03 29.60 11.92
N ALA A 21 -13.33 28.38 12.34
CA ALA A 21 -12.95 27.16 11.63
C ALA A 21 -14.20 26.33 11.33
N VAL A 22 -14.25 25.71 10.17
CA VAL A 22 -15.29 24.74 9.83
C VAL A 22 -14.73 23.35 10.10
N LEU A 23 -15.43 22.58 10.92
CA LEU A 23 -15.07 21.18 11.20
C LEU A 23 -15.17 20.37 9.91
N ARG A 24 -14.04 19.91 9.42
CA ARG A 24 -13.96 18.99 8.26
C ARG A 24 -13.57 17.61 8.77
N ARG A 25 -13.96 16.57 8.05
CA ARG A 25 -13.34 15.25 8.28
C ARG A 25 -11.84 15.41 8.06
N PRO A 26 -10.98 14.82 8.91
CA PRO A 26 -9.57 14.74 8.60
C PRO A 26 -9.43 14.03 7.25
N PRO A 27 -8.44 14.39 6.43
CA PRO A 27 -8.13 13.64 5.23
C PRO A 27 -7.94 12.17 5.60
N GLU A 28 -8.35 11.26 4.74
CA GLU A 28 -8.10 9.84 4.96
C GLU A 28 -6.60 9.63 5.05
N SER A 29 -6.17 8.98 6.12
CA SER A 29 -4.76 8.68 6.32
C SER A 29 -4.26 7.76 5.20
N LEU A 30 -3.06 8.03 4.69
CA LEU A 30 -2.37 7.19 3.72
C LEU A 30 -2.25 5.73 4.22
N ILE A 31 -2.09 5.56 5.51
CA ILE A 31 -2.00 4.26 6.19
C ILE A 31 -3.17 4.10 7.14
N HIS A 32 -3.96 3.06 6.96
CA HIS A 32 -5.05 2.75 7.88
C HIS A 32 -4.52 2.43 9.29
N SER A 33 -5.09 3.07 10.31
CA SER A 33 -4.72 2.79 11.70
C SER A 33 -5.12 1.36 12.09
N HIS A 34 -6.40 1.05 12.05
CA HIS A 34 -6.94 -0.29 12.33
C HIS A 34 -8.17 -0.54 11.45
N MET A 35 -8.27 -1.74 10.91
CA MET A 35 -9.45 -2.20 10.16
C MET A 35 -10.16 -3.25 11.02
N TYR A 36 -11.24 -2.84 11.72
CA TYR A 36 -11.96 -3.75 12.63
C TYR A 36 -12.99 -4.63 11.92
N ASP A 37 -13.65 -4.10 10.88
CA ASP A 37 -14.80 -4.75 10.24
C ASP A 37 -14.50 -5.27 8.83
N LYS A 38 -13.30 -5.02 8.31
CA LYS A 38 -12.90 -5.42 6.96
C LYS A 38 -11.51 -6.02 6.96
N SER A 39 -11.33 -7.04 6.16
CA SER A 39 -9.99 -7.55 5.88
C SER A 39 -9.27 -6.63 4.91
N PRO A 40 -7.95 -6.43 5.06
CA PRO A 40 -7.18 -5.57 4.17
C PRO A 40 -7.29 -6.01 2.70
N PRO A 41 -7.33 -5.05 1.75
CA PRO A 41 -7.23 -5.34 0.34
C PRO A 41 -5.92 -6.06 0.00
N TYR A 42 -5.98 -6.96 -0.97
CA TYR A 42 -4.78 -7.63 -1.48
C TYR A 42 -4.90 -7.98 -2.95
N GLN A 43 -3.74 -8.14 -3.60
CA GLN A 43 -3.59 -8.68 -4.95
C GLN A 43 -2.46 -9.72 -4.95
N ILE A 44 -2.68 -10.84 -5.64
CA ILE A 44 -1.65 -11.82 -5.94
C ILE A 44 -1.51 -11.91 -7.46
N LYS A 45 -0.28 -11.79 -7.97
CA LYS A 45 0.03 -11.96 -9.39
C LYS A 45 1.33 -12.72 -9.56
N GLY A 46 1.27 -13.88 -10.19
CA GLY A 46 2.45 -14.73 -10.47
C GLY A 46 3.20 -15.20 -9.22
N GLY A 47 2.62 -15.07 -8.02
CA GLY A 47 3.26 -15.35 -6.73
C GLY A 47 3.75 -14.11 -5.99
N LEU A 48 3.66 -12.92 -6.56
CA LEU A 48 3.84 -11.66 -5.83
C LEU A 48 2.58 -11.33 -5.04
N VAL A 49 2.71 -11.01 -3.75
CA VAL A 49 1.60 -10.70 -2.85
C VAL A 49 1.66 -9.23 -2.46
N PHE A 50 0.71 -8.45 -2.92
CA PHE A 50 0.58 -7.03 -2.64
C PHE A 50 -0.52 -6.80 -1.61
N GLN A 51 -0.30 -5.82 -0.73
CA GLN A 51 -1.26 -5.40 0.30
C GLN A 51 -1.21 -3.88 0.47
N GLU A 52 -2.29 -3.30 0.99
CA GLU A 52 -2.23 -1.95 1.53
C GLU A 52 -1.59 -1.96 2.92
N LEU A 53 -0.69 -1.02 3.17
CA LEU A 53 -0.04 -0.92 4.47
C LEU A 53 -1.05 -0.47 5.52
N THR A 54 -1.09 -1.21 6.60
CA THR A 54 -1.89 -0.90 7.79
C THR A 54 -1.00 -0.90 9.02
N ARG A 55 -1.39 -0.15 10.03
CA ARG A 55 -0.71 -0.20 11.33
C ARG A 55 -0.73 -1.61 11.92
N SER A 56 -1.86 -2.32 11.76
CA SER A 56 -1.98 -3.71 12.23
C SER A 56 -0.97 -4.66 11.59
N TYR A 57 -0.58 -4.42 10.33
CA TYR A 57 0.48 -5.19 9.68
C TYR A 57 1.83 -5.01 10.38
N LEU A 58 2.17 -3.77 10.73
CA LEU A 58 3.41 -3.46 11.45
C LEU A 58 3.39 -4.02 12.87
N GLU A 59 2.27 -3.92 13.58
CA GLU A 59 2.11 -4.47 14.93
C GLU A 59 2.23 -6.01 14.97
N ALA A 60 1.99 -6.71 13.86
CA ALA A 60 2.19 -8.15 13.75
C ALA A 60 3.66 -8.59 13.88
N PHE A 61 4.63 -7.68 13.80
CA PHE A 61 6.04 -7.94 14.10
C PHE A 61 6.32 -8.11 15.60
N GLY A 62 5.30 -8.03 16.45
CA GLY A 62 5.36 -8.32 17.89
C GLY A 62 5.39 -7.08 18.78
N LYS A 63 5.62 -7.26 20.10
CA LYS A 63 5.57 -6.16 21.07
C LYS A 63 6.53 -5.01 20.76
N GLU A 64 7.68 -5.33 20.17
CA GLU A 64 8.72 -4.36 19.81
C GLU A 64 8.70 -4.05 18.29
N TRP A 65 7.51 -4.05 17.67
CA TRP A 65 7.36 -3.87 16.23
C TRP A 65 8.03 -2.58 15.71
N GLN A 66 8.04 -1.52 16.51
CA GLN A 66 8.68 -0.24 16.16
C GLN A 66 10.18 -0.34 15.91
N SER A 67 10.84 -1.40 16.41
CA SER A 67 12.25 -1.68 16.17
C SER A 67 12.50 -2.91 15.30
N ARG A 68 11.46 -3.69 14.98
CA ARG A 68 11.55 -4.96 14.25
C ARG A 68 10.92 -4.94 12.88
N ALA A 69 9.92 -4.10 12.67
CA ALA A 69 9.28 -3.97 11.37
C ALA A 69 10.25 -3.35 10.35
N PRO A 70 10.03 -3.57 9.05
CA PRO A 70 10.86 -3.01 8.00
C PRO A 70 10.95 -1.48 8.08
N LEU A 71 12.17 -0.94 8.00
CA LEU A 71 12.42 0.49 8.21
C LEU A 71 11.64 1.37 7.23
N ASP A 72 11.58 0.99 5.95
CA ASP A 72 10.87 1.76 4.92
C ASP A 72 9.37 1.88 5.25
N LEU A 73 8.78 0.81 5.77
CA LEU A 73 7.37 0.80 6.17
C LEU A 73 7.12 1.56 7.48
N LEU A 74 8.11 1.55 8.40
CA LEU A 74 8.05 2.37 9.63
C LEU A 74 8.21 3.84 9.30
N ASP A 75 9.10 4.17 8.39
CA ASP A 75 9.28 5.55 7.92
C ASP A 75 8.01 6.09 7.29
N ALA A 76 7.37 5.32 6.41
CA ALA A 76 6.10 5.70 5.81
C ALA A 76 4.96 5.90 6.84
N LEU A 77 4.98 5.15 7.96
CA LEU A 77 4.01 5.36 9.04
C LEU A 77 4.29 6.66 9.82
N ASN A 78 5.56 6.99 10.03
CA ASN A 78 5.97 8.13 10.86
C ASN A 78 6.01 9.45 10.08
N ASN A 79 6.29 9.38 8.78
CA ASN A 79 6.43 10.53 7.86
C ASN A 79 5.53 10.34 6.62
N PRO A 80 4.21 10.17 6.78
CA PRO A 80 3.31 9.86 5.66
C PRO A 80 3.30 10.94 4.56
N GLU A 81 3.61 12.20 4.91
CA GLU A 81 3.71 13.32 3.98
C GLU A 81 4.76 13.11 2.90
N ASP A 82 5.84 12.40 3.19
CA ASP A 82 6.91 12.12 2.23
C ASP A 82 6.47 11.07 1.18
N TYR A 83 5.39 10.35 1.45
CA TYR A 83 4.85 9.27 0.62
C TYR A 83 3.53 9.61 -0.07
N GLU A 84 2.90 10.74 0.24
CA GLU A 84 1.59 11.11 -0.30
C GLU A 84 1.58 11.19 -1.82
N GLU A 85 2.39 12.02 -2.43
CA GLU A 85 2.56 12.19 -3.89
C GLU A 85 1.33 11.83 -4.76
N GLY A 86 0.12 12.12 -4.30
CA GLY A 86 -1.14 11.75 -4.95
C GLY A 86 -1.62 10.32 -4.69
N ARG A 87 -0.99 9.60 -3.76
CA ARG A 87 -1.47 8.30 -3.28
C ARG A 87 -2.65 8.49 -2.32
N LYS A 88 -3.63 7.60 -2.41
CA LYS A 88 -4.73 7.50 -1.44
C LYS A 88 -4.41 6.48 -0.35
N ARG A 89 -3.65 5.44 -0.72
CA ARG A 89 -3.20 4.35 0.15
C ARG A 89 -1.79 3.93 -0.24
N LEU A 90 -1.04 3.42 0.72
CA LEU A 90 0.29 2.90 0.45
C LEU A 90 0.21 1.40 0.17
N VAL A 91 0.52 1.03 -1.08
CA VAL A 91 0.60 -0.36 -1.52
C VAL A 91 2.04 -0.85 -1.45
N PHE A 92 2.23 -2.05 -0.94
CA PHE A 92 3.55 -2.65 -0.84
C PHE A 92 3.54 -4.14 -1.23
N LEU A 93 4.68 -4.65 -1.68
CA LEU A 93 4.94 -6.06 -1.91
C LEU A 93 5.26 -6.71 -0.56
N SER A 94 4.27 -7.37 0.03
CA SER A 94 4.40 -7.95 1.37
C SER A 94 5.19 -9.25 1.37
N ARG A 95 5.05 -10.05 0.31
CA ARG A 95 5.72 -11.35 0.20
C ARG A 95 5.89 -11.77 -1.26
N VAL A 96 6.95 -12.51 -1.52
CA VAL A 96 7.15 -13.28 -2.75
C VAL A 96 6.99 -14.76 -2.45
N ILE A 97 5.99 -15.39 -3.06
CA ILE A 97 5.83 -16.85 -3.05
C ILE A 97 6.79 -17.40 -4.10
N ARG A 98 7.62 -18.36 -3.74
CA ARG A 98 8.56 -18.99 -4.66
C ARG A 98 7.82 -19.81 -5.72
N THR A 99 7.87 -19.35 -6.95
CA THR A 99 7.23 -19.93 -8.13
C THR A 99 8.17 -19.83 -9.33
N PRO A 100 7.91 -20.52 -10.44
CA PRO A 100 8.70 -20.34 -11.67
C PRO A 100 8.70 -18.88 -12.18
N ALA A 101 7.63 -18.12 -11.94
CA ALA A 101 7.52 -16.71 -12.37
C ALA A 101 8.31 -15.74 -11.47
N THR A 102 8.69 -16.15 -10.24
CA THR A 102 9.33 -15.27 -9.25
C THR A 102 10.79 -15.60 -8.98
N ILE A 103 11.42 -16.43 -9.82
CA ILE A 103 12.84 -16.79 -9.67
C ILE A 103 13.69 -15.53 -9.70
N GLY A 104 14.57 -15.38 -8.70
CA GLY A 104 15.44 -14.20 -8.56
C GLY A 104 14.87 -13.05 -7.74
N TYR A 105 13.59 -13.11 -7.35
CA TYR A 105 12.92 -12.09 -6.54
C TYR A 105 12.64 -12.49 -5.09
N ASP A 106 13.14 -13.64 -4.65
CA ASP A 106 12.85 -14.24 -3.34
C ASP A 106 13.14 -13.32 -2.14
N GLN A 107 14.05 -12.36 -2.29
CA GLN A 107 14.46 -11.43 -1.23
C GLN A 107 13.71 -10.10 -1.27
N VAL A 108 12.87 -9.88 -2.28
CA VAL A 108 12.15 -8.62 -2.47
C VAL A 108 10.85 -8.66 -1.68
N ASN A 109 10.93 -8.45 -0.37
CA ASN A 109 9.76 -8.44 0.51
C ASN A 109 9.67 -7.10 1.24
N ASN A 110 8.46 -6.70 1.62
CA ASN A 110 8.17 -5.48 2.38
C ASN A 110 8.65 -4.20 1.68
N LYS A 111 8.51 -4.13 0.37
CA LYS A 111 8.92 -2.99 -0.46
C LYS A 111 7.70 -2.24 -0.99
N ILE A 112 7.73 -0.90 -0.89
CA ILE A 112 6.66 -0.03 -1.37
C ILE A 112 6.62 -0.08 -2.89
N VAL A 113 5.41 -0.21 -3.46
CA VAL A 113 5.19 -0.22 -4.91
C VAL A 113 4.88 1.20 -5.38
N THR A 114 5.61 1.66 -6.40
CA THR A 114 5.43 3.00 -6.97
C THR A 114 4.67 2.98 -8.29
N GLU A 115 4.96 1.99 -9.15
CA GLU A 115 4.35 1.86 -10.47
C GLU A 115 4.09 0.39 -10.81
N ALA A 116 3.05 0.14 -11.60
CA ALA A 116 2.78 -1.15 -12.23
C ALA A 116 2.45 -0.92 -13.71
N ASN A 117 3.12 -1.63 -14.61
CA ASN A 117 2.98 -1.49 -16.07
C ASN A 117 3.10 -0.03 -16.56
N GLY A 118 3.94 0.77 -15.88
CA GLY A 118 4.16 2.18 -16.19
C GLY A 118 3.06 3.13 -15.69
N GLU A 119 2.08 2.62 -14.94
CA GLU A 119 1.05 3.42 -14.29
C GLU A 119 1.38 3.62 -12.81
N LYS A 120 1.16 4.82 -12.29
CA LYS A 120 1.39 5.13 -10.88
C LYS A 120 0.40 4.37 -10.00
N VAL A 121 0.91 3.69 -8.97
CA VAL A 121 0.09 3.00 -7.98
C VAL A 121 -0.31 3.99 -6.88
N THR A 122 -1.60 4.29 -6.79
CA THR A 122 -2.16 5.22 -5.79
C THR A 122 -2.94 4.52 -4.69
N ASP A 123 -3.40 3.30 -4.93
CA ASP A 123 -4.17 2.42 -4.06
C ASP A 123 -4.19 1.00 -4.64
N MET A 124 -4.83 0.05 -3.95
CA MET A 124 -4.95 -1.33 -4.43
C MET A 124 -5.76 -1.44 -5.73
N GLU A 125 -6.79 -0.62 -5.90
CA GLU A 125 -7.61 -0.62 -7.11
C GLU A 125 -6.80 -0.24 -8.35
N SER A 126 -5.93 0.78 -8.25
CA SER A 126 -5.03 1.20 -9.32
C SER A 126 -4.00 0.12 -9.66
N LEU A 127 -3.44 -0.57 -8.65
CA LEU A 127 -2.53 -1.70 -8.87
C LEU A 127 -3.23 -2.85 -9.63
N ILE A 128 -4.41 -3.25 -9.16
CA ILE A 128 -5.21 -4.31 -9.79
C ILE A 128 -5.52 -3.94 -11.24
N SER A 129 -5.95 -2.70 -11.47
CA SER A 129 -6.25 -2.21 -12.82
C SER A 129 -5.03 -2.25 -13.75
N ALA A 130 -3.89 -1.78 -13.26
CA ALA A 130 -2.65 -1.77 -14.04
C ALA A 130 -2.15 -3.17 -14.38
N LEU A 131 -2.36 -4.16 -13.49
CA LEU A 131 -1.91 -5.55 -13.69
C LEU A 131 -2.89 -6.41 -14.50
N LYS A 132 -4.03 -5.88 -14.97
CA LYS A 132 -4.97 -6.64 -15.82
C LYS A 132 -4.34 -7.04 -17.15
N GLU A 133 -3.61 -6.12 -17.76
CA GLU A 133 -2.97 -6.35 -19.05
C GLU A 133 -1.47 -6.05 -18.99
N PRO A 134 -0.62 -6.91 -19.55
CA PRO A 134 0.80 -6.66 -19.63
C PRO A 134 1.08 -5.49 -20.59
N ARG A 135 2.18 -4.77 -20.37
CA ARG A 135 2.67 -3.74 -21.26
C ARG A 135 3.96 -4.21 -21.90
N ASP A 136 4.08 -4.02 -23.21
CA ASP A 136 5.25 -4.45 -24.00
C ASP A 136 5.59 -5.96 -23.81
N GLY A 137 4.54 -6.79 -23.58
CA GLY A 137 4.67 -8.23 -23.44
C GLY A 137 5.07 -8.71 -22.03
N LEU A 138 5.23 -7.84 -21.06
CA LEU A 138 5.59 -8.18 -19.68
C LEU A 138 4.74 -7.41 -18.67
N HIS A 139 4.56 -7.96 -17.48
CA HIS A 139 4.19 -7.17 -16.32
C HIS A 139 5.45 -6.59 -15.69
N SER A 140 5.44 -5.28 -15.43
CA SER A 140 6.53 -4.57 -14.75
C SER A 140 6.02 -3.95 -13.47
N ILE A 141 6.72 -4.17 -12.36
CA ILE A 141 6.42 -3.59 -11.05
C ILE A 141 7.65 -2.85 -10.55
N ARG A 142 7.52 -1.55 -10.37
CA ARG A 142 8.57 -0.70 -9.80
C ARG A 142 8.37 -0.55 -8.30
N ILE A 143 9.45 -0.72 -7.56
CA ILE A 143 9.49 -0.52 -6.10
C ILE A 143 10.33 0.70 -5.73
N ASP A 144 10.12 1.24 -4.55
CA ASP A 144 10.68 2.52 -4.11
C ASP A 144 12.19 2.47 -3.84
N ASP A 145 12.72 1.32 -3.49
CA ASP A 145 14.12 1.17 -3.08
C ASP A 145 15.03 0.87 -4.29
N VAL A 146 15.73 1.89 -4.81
CA VAL A 146 16.65 1.80 -5.96
C VAL A 146 15.88 1.56 -7.29
N PRO A 147 16.42 1.76 -8.47
CA PRO A 147 15.72 1.51 -9.74
C PRO A 147 15.49 0.01 -9.99
N TYR A 148 14.85 -0.66 -9.04
CA TYR A 148 14.55 -2.08 -9.09
C TYR A 148 13.17 -2.28 -9.70
N VAL A 149 13.12 -2.95 -10.82
CA VAL A 149 11.88 -3.31 -11.50
C VAL A 149 11.78 -4.81 -11.53
N ILE A 150 10.66 -5.33 -11.03
CA ILE A 150 10.31 -6.74 -11.15
C ILE A 150 9.61 -6.94 -12.48
N TYR A 151 10.05 -7.90 -13.25
CA TYR A 151 9.41 -8.29 -14.50
C TYR A 151 8.81 -9.69 -14.37
N LEU A 152 7.54 -9.84 -14.75
CA LEU A 152 6.88 -11.13 -14.80
C LEU A 152 6.45 -11.44 -16.24
N ASP A 153 6.74 -12.65 -16.67
CA ASP A 153 6.14 -13.19 -17.87
C ASP A 153 4.64 -13.43 -17.67
N PRO A 154 3.76 -12.90 -18.53
CA PRO A 154 2.31 -13.00 -18.34
C PRO A 154 1.80 -14.44 -18.34
N GLU A 155 2.30 -15.27 -19.25
CA GLU A 155 1.84 -16.66 -19.37
C GLU A 155 2.26 -17.49 -18.14
N ALA A 156 3.52 -17.35 -17.71
CA ALA A 156 4.01 -18.01 -16.50
C ALA A 156 3.26 -17.51 -15.25
N SER A 157 2.96 -16.20 -15.15
CA SER A 157 2.18 -15.62 -14.07
C SER A 157 0.77 -16.20 -14.01
N ASP A 158 0.08 -16.27 -15.15
CA ASP A 158 -1.27 -16.81 -15.23
C ASP A 158 -1.33 -18.32 -14.93
N GLN A 159 -0.29 -19.07 -15.28
CA GLN A 159 -0.18 -20.48 -14.87
C GLN A 159 -0.04 -20.63 -13.36
N VAL A 160 0.79 -19.79 -12.74
CA VAL A 160 0.94 -19.75 -11.27
C VAL A 160 -0.37 -19.36 -10.59
N ASP A 161 -1.04 -18.33 -11.07
CA ASP A 161 -2.30 -17.84 -10.54
C ASP A 161 -3.36 -18.94 -10.55
N ARG A 162 -3.52 -19.65 -11.68
CA ARG A 162 -4.41 -20.81 -11.77
C ARG A 162 -4.03 -21.93 -10.80
N ALA A 163 -2.73 -22.22 -10.66
CA ALA A 163 -2.26 -23.26 -9.74
C ALA A 163 -2.52 -22.89 -8.27
N LEU A 164 -2.41 -21.61 -7.88
CA LEU A 164 -2.74 -21.15 -6.54
C LEU A 164 -4.22 -21.33 -6.22
N LEU A 165 -5.12 -20.97 -7.15
CA LEU A 165 -6.56 -21.19 -7.02
C LEU A 165 -6.91 -22.68 -6.88
N GLN A 166 -6.30 -23.54 -7.70
CA GLN A 166 -6.50 -24.99 -7.63
C GLN A 166 -6.02 -25.60 -6.30
N ARG A 167 -5.04 -25.00 -5.64
CA ARG A 167 -4.54 -25.41 -4.32
C ARG A 167 -5.37 -24.87 -3.15
N GLY A 168 -6.48 -24.19 -3.42
CA GLY A 168 -7.43 -23.74 -2.41
C GLY A 168 -7.30 -22.27 -2.01
N LEU A 169 -6.52 -21.47 -2.75
CA LEU A 169 -6.59 -20.02 -2.57
C LEU A 169 -8.00 -19.53 -2.97
N PRO A 170 -8.74 -18.83 -2.10
CA PRO A 170 -10.13 -18.46 -2.38
C PRO A 170 -10.27 -17.42 -3.49
N ALA A 171 -9.35 -16.50 -3.61
CA ALA A 171 -9.31 -15.47 -4.64
C ALA A 171 -7.88 -14.90 -4.79
N LEU A 172 -7.57 -14.37 -5.98
CA LEU A 172 -6.29 -13.69 -6.26
C LEU A 172 -6.31 -12.22 -5.84
N GLU A 173 -7.49 -11.65 -5.66
CA GLU A 173 -7.67 -10.26 -5.30
C GLU A 173 -8.85 -10.07 -4.34
N ARG A 174 -8.79 -8.97 -3.59
CA ARG A 174 -9.87 -8.45 -2.75
C ARG A 174 -9.70 -6.95 -2.57
N LEU A 175 -10.80 -6.22 -2.75
CA LEU A 175 -10.94 -4.79 -2.45
C LEU A 175 -11.78 -4.56 -1.20
#